data_fed746efe6ffe9c2275b5b5666c474bd
#
_entry.id   fed746efe6ffe9c2275b5b5666c474bd
#
_cell.length_a   1.000
_cell.length_b   1.000
_cell.length_c   1.000
_cell.angle_alpha   90.00
_cell.angle_beta   90.00
_cell.angle_gamma   90.00
#
_symmetry.space_group_name_H-M   'P 1'
#
loop_
_entity.id
_entity.type
_entity.pdbx_description
1 polymer ?
#
loop_
_entity_poly.entity_id
_entity_poly.type
_entity_poly.pdbx_seq_one_letter_code
_entity_poly.pdbx_strand_id
1 'polypeptide(L)'
;MIDFFSKLKDNRIFQFSVVVIIILNAILIGATTYQLDPIFLNTIHLLDYAITVFFVIEILIRFIGEKEKKNFIKDGWNVFDTIIVAISLIPIPNNSSFLVLRLLRIFRVLRLISVIPELKKIIEAILASIKRVFFVSLLLFIILYIYATLSLIHISEPTRLLSIG
;
A
#
# COMPACT_ATOMS: atom_id res chain seq x y z
N MET A 1 12.47 18.93 24.41
CA MET A 1 11.92 17.57 24.16
C MET A 1 11.61 17.37 22.67
N ILE A 2 10.87 18.26 22.02
CA ILE A 2 10.53 18.18 20.58
C ILE A 2 11.79 18.13 19.71
N ASP A 3 12.82 18.95 20.01
CA ASP A 3 14.06 19.00 19.23
C ASP A 3 14.89 17.69 19.30
N PHE A 4 14.77 16.93 20.38
CA PHE A 4 15.39 15.61 20.50
C PHE A 4 14.72 14.60 19.56
N PHE A 5 13.39 14.57 19.52
CA PHE A 5 12.62 13.67 18.64
C PHE A 5 12.79 14.06 17.15
N SER A 6 12.88 15.36 16.84
CA SER A 6 13.18 15.82 15.50
C SER A 6 14.56 15.34 15.02
N LYS A 7 15.61 15.47 15.86
CA LYS A 7 16.96 14.96 15.55
C LYS A 7 16.98 13.44 15.39
N LEU A 8 16.21 12.73 16.19
CA LEU A 8 16.12 11.26 16.10
C LEU A 8 15.45 10.82 14.79
N LYS A 9 14.37 11.50 14.37
CA LYS A 9 13.68 11.26 13.09
C LYS A 9 14.63 11.44 11.89
N ASP A 10 15.51 12.46 11.94
CA ASP A 10 16.40 12.81 10.83
C ASP A 10 17.73 12.02 10.86
N ASN A 11 17.92 11.18 11.87
CA ASN A 11 19.14 10.36 11.99
C ASN A 11 19.13 9.23 10.96
N ARG A 12 20.18 9.17 10.13
CA ARG A 12 20.36 8.12 9.11
C ARG A 12 20.38 6.70 9.69
N ILE A 13 20.96 6.54 10.89
CA ILE A 13 21.02 5.23 11.56
C ILE A 13 19.60 4.78 11.94
N PHE A 14 18.77 5.68 12.45
CA PHE A 14 17.40 5.39 12.81
C PHE A 14 16.58 5.00 11.57
N GLN A 15 16.69 5.76 10.48
CA GLN A 15 16.01 5.45 9.21
C GLN A 15 16.48 4.09 8.64
N PHE A 16 17.77 3.81 8.69
CA PHE A 16 18.31 2.52 8.26
C PHE A 16 17.79 1.36 9.11
N SER A 17 17.71 1.54 10.43
CA SER A 17 17.14 0.53 11.34
C SER A 17 15.68 0.22 11.00
N VAL A 18 14.87 1.24 10.67
CA VAL A 18 13.49 1.07 10.23
C VAL A 18 13.43 0.22 8.95
N VAL A 19 14.27 0.50 7.95
CA VAL A 19 14.35 -0.29 6.71
C VAL A 19 14.69 -1.75 7.00
N VAL A 20 15.72 -1.99 7.82
CA VAL A 20 16.13 -3.36 8.18
C VAL A 20 15.00 -4.12 8.87
N ILE A 21 14.29 -3.49 9.79
CA ILE A 21 13.16 -4.10 10.50
C ILE A 21 11.99 -4.40 9.53
N ILE A 22 11.72 -3.54 8.55
CA ILE A 22 10.70 -3.81 7.52
C ILE A 22 11.09 -5.04 6.69
N ILE A 23 12.35 -5.14 6.27
CA ILE A 23 12.85 -6.29 5.50
C ILE A 23 12.78 -7.57 6.33
N LEU A 24 13.20 -7.54 7.59
CA LEU A 24 13.08 -8.68 8.51
C LEU A 24 11.62 -9.12 8.67
N ASN A 25 10.71 -8.17 8.83
CA ASN A 25 9.28 -8.47 8.91
C ASN A 25 8.75 -9.14 7.64
N ALA A 26 9.18 -8.68 6.45
CA ALA A 26 8.81 -9.31 5.18
C ALA A 26 9.28 -10.76 5.10
N ILE A 27 10.51 -11.04 5.54
CA ILE A 27 11.07 -12.40 5.59
C ILE A 27 10.29 -13.28 6.57
N LEU A 28 9.97 -12.77 7.76
CA LEU A 28 9.18 -13.50 8.77
C LEU A 28 7.78 -13.85 8.24
N ILE A 29 7.09 -12.90 7.58
CA ILE A 29 5.79 -13.17 6.96
C ILE A 29 5.92 -14.24 5.87
N GLY A 30 6.96 -14.17 5.04
CA GLY A 30 7.25 -15.21 4.04
C GLY A 30 7.52 -16.58 4.68
N ALA A 31 8.24 -16.63 5.79
CA ALA A 31 8.50 -17.87 6.52
C ALA A 31 7.23 -18.53 7.06
N THR A 32 6.22 -17.75 7.46
CA THR A 32 4.94 -18.31 7.95
C THR A 32 4.10 -19.00 6.88
N THR A 33 4.47 -18.90 5.59
CA THR A 33 3.79 -19.66 4.51
C THR A 33 4.24 -21.12 4.44
N TYR A 34 5.37 -21.47 5.08
CA TYR A 34 5.83 -22.85 5.17
C TYR A 34 5.25 -23.53 6.40
N GLN A 35 5.15 -24.87 6.33
CA GLN A 35 4.76 -25.69 7.49
C GLN A 35 5.94 -25.77 8.45
N LEU A 36 5.93 -24.92 9.47
CA LEU A 36 6.96 -24.83 10.51
C LEU A 36 6.50 -25.53 11.79
N ASP A 37 7.48 -25.99 12.58
CA ASP A 37 7.20 -26.55 13.90
C ASP A 37 6.48 -25.54 14.81
N PRO A 38 5.58 -26.00 15.71
CA PRO A 38 4.80 -25.12 16.59
C PRO A 38 5.64 -24.18 17.45
N ILE A 39 6.84 -24.62 17.87
CA ILE A 39 7.78 -23.82 18.66
C ILE A 39 8.28 -22.62 17.83
N PHE A 40 8.58 -22.87 16.55
CA PHE A 40 9.06 -21.83 15.64
C PHE A 40 7.96 -20.81 15.31
N LEU A 41 6.72 -21.29 15.11
CA LEU A 41 5.57 -20.42 14.88
C LEU A 41 5.32 -19.46 16.06
N ASN A 42 5.42 -19.97 17.29
CA ASN A 42 5.24 -19.13 18.47
C ASN A 42 6.32 -18.05 18.58
N THR A 43 7.56 -18.36 18.24
CA THR A 43 8.67 -17.40 18.19
C THR A 43 8.42 -16.34 17.12
N ILE A 44 7.95 -16.71 15.94
CA ILE A 44 7.63 -15.77 14.86
C ILE A 44 6.48 -14.83 15.29
N HIS A 45 5.45 -15.34 15.97
CA HIS A 45 4.36 -14.50 16.48
C HIS A 45 4.85 -13.49 17.51
N LEU A 46 5.75 -13.89 18.40
CA LEU A 46 6.36 -12.98 19.37
C LEU A 46 7.17 -11.88 18.68
N LEU A 47 7.97 -12.24 17.68
CA LEU A 47 8.73 -11.29 16.89
C LEU A 47 7.84 -10.33 16.10
N ASP A 48 6.76 -10.81 15.48
CA ASP A 48 5.79 -9.97 14.76
C ASP A 48 5.14 -8.96 15.68
N TYR A 49 4.80 -9.37 16.91
CA TYR A 49 4.28 -8.47 17.93
C TYR A 49 5.31 -7.40 18.34
N ALA A 50 6.55 -7.80 18.59
CA ALA A 50 7.63 -6.87 18.95
C ALA A 50 7.89 -5.85 17.83
N ILE A 51 7.89 -6.29 16.57
CA ILE A 51 8.02 -5.42 15.39
C ILE A 51 6.84 -4.46 15.29
N THR A 52 5.62 -4.91 15.57
CA THR A 52 4.42 -4.05 15.56
C THR A 52 4.54 -2.94 16.61
N VAL A 53 4.94 -3.28 17.83
CA VAL A 53 5.19 -2.30 18.90
C VAL A 53 6.28 -1.31 18.50
N PHE A 54 7.36 -1.78 17.89
CA PHE A 54 8.41 -0.90 17.38
C PHE A 54 7.86 0.12 16.37
N PHE A 55 7.01 -0.29 15.43
CA PHE A 55 6.42 0.62 14.45
C PHE A 55 5.44 1.62 15.08
N VAL A 56 4.71 1.22 16.10
CA VAL A 56 3.87 2.16 16.86
C VAL A 56 4.73 3.25 17.51
N ILE A 57 5.82 2.84 18.17
CA ILE A 57 6.74 3.78 18.81
C ILE A 57 7.37 4.71 17.77
N GLU A 58 7.77 4.19 16.63
CA GLU A 58 8.38 4.95 15.53
C GLU A 58 7.42 6.03 14.99
N ILE A 59 6.13 5.69 14.77
CA ILE A 59 5.13 6.68 14.34
C ILE A 59 4.89 7.72 15.43
N LEU A 60 4.85 7.32 16.69
CA LEU A 60 4.71 8.26 17.80
C LEU A 60 5.90 9.23 17.86
N ILE A 61 7.13 8.75 17.65
CA ILE A 61 8.32 9.59 17.58
C ILE A 61 8.21 10.61 16.44
N ARG A 62 7.79 10.18 15.24
CA ARG A 62 7.56 11.06 14.09
C ARG A 62 6.47 12.09 14.39
N PHE A 63 5.36 11.67 14.98
CA PHE A 63 4.24 12.54 15.32
C PHE A 63 4.61 13.57 16.38
N ILE A 64 5.37 13.19 17.42
CA ILE A 64 5.83 14.11 18.47
C ILE A 64 6.93 15.04 17.96
N GLY A 65 7.83 14.54 17.12
CA GLY A 65 8.93 15.28 16.54
C GLY A 65 8.50 16.34 15.51
N GLU A 66 7.28 16.27 15.00
CA GLU A 66 6.74 17.28 14.08
C GLU A 66 6.28 18.52 14.86
N LYS A 67 6.84 19.68 14.54
CA LYS A 67 6.54 20.95 15.21
C LYS A 67 5.08 21.39 15.00
N GLU A 68 4.56 21.17 13.81
CA GLU A 68 3.15 21.45 13.47
C GLU A 68 2.41 20.14 13.18
N LYS A 69 1.52 19.73 14.09
CA LYS A 69 0.69 18.51 13.95
C LYS A 69 -0.14 18.49 12.66
N LYS A 70 -0.52 19.68 12.15
CA LYS A 70 -1.24 19.81 10.88
C LYS A 70 -0.39 19.37 9.68
N ASN A 71 0.91 19.58 9.72
CA ASN A 71 1.81 19.18 8.65
C ASN A 71 1.99 17.66 8.58
N PHE A 72 1.95 16.99 9.73
CA PHE A 72 1.97 15.53 9.76
C PHE A 72 0.79 14.91 9.00
N ILE A 73 -0.42 15.47 9.17
CA ILE A 73 -1.63 14.97 8.49
C ILE A 73 -1.66 15.40 7.01
N LYS A 74 -1.04 16.52 6.66
CA LYS A 74 -0.95 16.99 5.27
C LYS A 74 0.02 16.15 4.43
N ASP A 75 1.03 15.55 5.05
CA ASP A 75 1.93 14.63 4.36
C ASP A 75 1.24 13.27 4.17
N GLY A 76 0.81 13.00 2.94
CA GLY A 76 0.12 11.76 2.58
C GLY A 76 0.90 10.49 2.95
N TRP A 77 2.24 10.56 2.98
CA TRP A 77 3.10 9.43 3.34
C TRP A 77 3.05 9.12 4.83
N ASN A 78 3.01 10.12 5.69
CA ASN A 78 2.84 9.94 7.14
C ASN A 78 1.46 9.36 7.47
N VAL A 79 0.41 9.84 6.78
CA VAL A 79 -0.95 9.30 6.92
C VAL A 79 -1.01 7.85 6.45
N PHE A 80 -0.38 7.53 5.32
CA PHE A 80 -0.29 6.17 4.79
C PHE A 80 0.37 5.21 5.79
N ASP A 81 1.53 5.57 6.34
CA ASP A 81 2.23 4.79 7.36
C ASP A 81 1.38 4.59 8.61
N THR A 82 0.68 5.64 9.05
CA THR A 82 -0.20 5.58 10.22
C THR A 82 -1.37 4.62 10.00
N ILE A 83 -2.01 4.66 8.84
CA ILE A 83 -3.10 3.76 8.48
C ILE A 83 -2.62 2.29 8.48
N ILE A 84 -1.47 2.00 7.88
CA ILE A 84 -0.91 0.64 7.84
C ILE A 84 -0.68 0.10 9.25
N VAL A 85 -0.11 0.91 10.16
CA VAL A 85 0.13 0.48 11.53
C VAL A 85 -1.18 0.35 12.30
N ALA A 86 -2.13 1.27 12.14
CA ALA A 86 -3.44 1.19 12.78
C ALA A 86 -4.18 -0.10 12.39
N ILE A 87 -4.18 -0.45 11.11
CA ILE A 87 -4.75 -1.73 10.62
C ILE A 87 -4.03 -2.92 11.25
N SER A 88 -2.71 -2.82 11.44
CA SER A 88 -1.89 -3.88 12.04
C SER A 88 -2.17 -4.13 13.52
N LEU A 89 -2.74 -3.15 14.21
CA LEU A 89 -3.12 -3.25 15.63
C LEU A 89 -4.47 -3.92 15.84
N ILE A 90 -5.29 -4.08 14.79
CA ILE A 90 -6.60 -4.72 14.91
C ILE A 90 -6.39 -6.20 15.30
N PRO A 91 -6.88 -6.66 16.47
CA PRO A 91 -6.79 -8.06 16.84
C PRO A 91 -7.64 -8.89 15.88
N ILE A 92 -7.02 -9.89 15.25
CA ILE A 92 -7.69 -10.73 14.26
C ILE A 92 -8.18 -11.99 14.98
N PRO A 93 -9.51 -12.21 15.07
CA PRO A 93 -10.04 -13.47 15.54
C PRO A 93 -9.65 -14.61 14.59
N ASN A 94 -9.43 -15.81 15.11
CA ASN A 94 -8.96 -16.97 14.35
C ASN A 94 -9.97 -17.53 13.32
N ASN A 95 -11.10 -16.87 13.08
CA ASN A 95 -12.12 -17.32 12.15
C ASN A 95 -11.73 -17.04 10.69
N SER A 96 -12.01 -17.98 9.81
CA SER A 96 -11.65 -18.03 8.39
C SER A 96 -12.11 -16.80 7.56
N SER A 97 -13.10 -16.06 8.01
CA SER A 97 -13.62 -14.84 7.35
C SER A 97 -12.64 -13.66 7.35
N PHE A 98 -11.56 -13.74 8.12
CA PHE A 98 -10.57 -12.68 8.27
C PHE A 98 -9.28 -12.87 7.46
N LEU A 99 -9.32 -13.65 6.38
CA LEU A 99 -8.19 -13.79 5.46
C LEU A 99 -7.71 -12.44 4.92
N VAL A 100 -8.66 -11.53 4.66
CA VAL A 100 -8.36 -10.18 4.18
C VAL A 100 -7.50 -9.40 5.20
N LEU A 101 -7.84 -9.47 6.48
CA LEU A 101 -7.09 -8.78 7.53
C LEU A 101 -5.67 -9.38 7.71
N ARG A 102 -5.52 -10.69 7.47
CA ARG A 102 -4.20 -11.33 7.45
C ARG A 102 -3.37 -10.82 6.28
N LEU A 103 -3.98 -10.65 5.09
CA LEU A 103 -3.32 -10.05 3.92
C LEU A 103 -2.91 -8.60 4.17
N LEU A 104 -3.68 -7.85 4.95
CA LEU A 104 -3.35 -6.46 5.30
C LEU A 104 -2.02 -6.34 6.07
N ARG A 105 -1.59 -7.40 6.79
CA ARG A 105 -0.25 -7.43 7.42
C ARG A 105 0.88 -7.35 6.39
N ILE A 106 0.67 -7.92 5.18
CA ILE A 106 1.66 -7.86 4.11
C ILE A 106 1.89 -6.41 3.68
N PHE A 107 0.87 -5.56 3.75
CA PHE A 107 1.00 -4.14 3.39
C PHE A 107 1.97 -3.36 4.28
N ARG A 108 2.39 -3.91 5.44
CA ARG A 108 3.47 -3.31 6.23
C ARG A 108 4.77 -3.16 5.43
N VAL A 109 5.02 -4.06 4.45
CA VAL A 109 6.18 -3.97 3.55
C VAL A 109 6.11 -2.72 2.67
N LEU A 110 4.90 -2.23 2.34
CA LEU A 110 4.72 -1.00 1.55
C LEU A 110 5.25 0.25 2.27
N ARG A 111 5.47 0.19 3.58
CA ARG A 111 6.14 1.28 4.32
C ARG A 111 7.56 1.53 3.81
N LEU A 112 8.18 0.55 3.15
CA LEU A 112 9.48 0.74 2.51
C LEU A 112 9.44 1.89 1.50
N ILE A 113 8.29 2.12 0.85
CA ILE A 113 8.08 3.19 -0.12
C ILE A 113 8.19 4.57 0.55
N SER A 114 7.61 4.72 1.74
CA SER A 114 7.63 6.01 2.46
C SER A 114 9.00 6.31 3.08
N VAL A 115 9.79 5.28 3.40
CA VAL A 115 11.09 5.42 4.05
C VAL A 115 12.21 5.65 3.03
N ILE A 116 12.14 5.02 1.85
CA ILE A 116 13.16 5.16 0.80
C ILE A 116 12.79 6.30 -0.14
N PRO A 117 13.57 7.41 -0.19
CA PRO A 117 13.24 8.60 -0.98
C PRO A 117 13.13 8.34 -2.49
N GLU A 118 13.92 7.39 -3.00
CA GLU A 118 13.91 7.02 -4.41
C GLU A 118 12.59 6.34 -4.79
N LEU A 119 12.10 5.42 -3.97
CA LEU A 119 10.82 4.74 -4.18
C LEU A 119 9.66 5.72 -4.08
N LYS A 120 9.72 6.65 -3.11
CA LYS A 120 8.72 7.71 -2.96
C LYS A 120 8.58 8.52 -4.24
N LYS A 121 9.68 8.99 -4.83
CA LYS A 121 9.69 9.75 -6.09
C LYS A 121 9.10 8.95 -7.26
N ILE A 122 9.40 7.67 -7.37
CA ILE A 122 8.86 6.79 -8.41
C ILE A 122 7.33 6.69 -8.28
N ILE A 123 6.83 6.43 -7.09
CA ILE A 123 5.38 6.31 -6.85
C ILE A 123 4.68 7.65 -7.10
N GLU A 124 5.26 8.78 -6.67
CA GLU A 124 4.71 10.12 -6.95
C GLU A 124 4.64 10.40 -8.46
N ALA A 125 5.66 10.01 -9.23
CA ALA A 125 5.66 10.13 -10.69
C ALA A 125 4.57 9.26 -11.34
N ILE A 126 4.39 8.02 -10.88
CA ILE A 126 3.34 7.11 -11.34
C ILE A 126 1.96 7.74 -11.05
N LEU A 127 1.71 8.18 -9.82
CA LEU A 127 0.45 8.80 -9.41
C LEU A 127 0.14 10.07 -10.23
N ALA A 128 1.15 10.90 -10.51
CA ALA A 128 1.00 12.08 -11.37
C ALA A 128 0.64 11.71 -12.82
N SER A 129 1.10 10.55 -13.30
CA SER A 129 0.81 10.06 -14.64
C SER A 129 -0.59 9.45 -14.80
N ILE A 130 -1.21 8.97 -13.71
CA ILE A 130 -2.53 8.30 -13.74
C ILE A 130 -3.59 9.19 -14.38
N LYS A 131 -3.60 10.50 -14.08
CA LYS A 131 -4.58 11.43 -14.67
C LYS A 131 -4.48 11.46 -16.20
N ARG A 132 -3.25 11.49 -16.75
CA ARG A 132 -3.02 11.51 -18.20
C ARG A 132 -3.44 10.20 -18.84
N VAL A 133 -3.04 9.08 -18.25
CA VAL A 133 -3.41 7.74 -18.72
C VAL A 133 -4.92 7.55 -18.70
N PHE A 134 -5.62 8.04 -17.67
CA PHE A 134 -7.08 7.97 -17.57
C PHE A 134 -7.76 8.67 -18.77
N PHE A 135 -7.37 9.90 -19.10
CA PHE A 135 -7.95 10.62 -20.23
C PHE A 135 -7.67 9.95 -21.57
N VAL A 136 -6.46 9.42 -21.76
CA VAL A 136 -6.12 8.66 -22.99
C VAL A 136 -6.94 7.37 -23.08
N SER A 137 -7.09 6.66 -21.97
CA SER A 137 -7.91 5.44 -21.92
C SER A 137 -9.39 5.72 -22.18
N LEU A 138 -9.91 6.83 -21.63
CA LEU A 138 -11.28 7.27 -21.89
C LEU A 138 -11.50 7.60 -23.36
N LEU A 139 -10.58 8.32 -23.99
CA LEU A 139 -10.63 8.63 -25.41
C LEU A 139 -10.62 7.34 -26.25
N LEU A 140 -9.71 6.42 -25.94
CA LEU A 140 -9.63 5.13 -26.62
C LEU A 140 -10.94 4.34 -26.48
N PHE A 141 -11.52 4.31 -25.28
CA PHE A 141 -12.80 3.65 -25.00
C PHE A 141 -13.93 4.24 -25.88
N ILE A 142 -14.00 5.58 -25.97
CA ILE A 142 -15.03 6.26 -26.80
C ILE A 142 -14.83 5.89 -28.29
N ILE A 143 -13.62 5.90 -28.78
CA ILE A 143 -13.32 5.52 -30.18
C ILE A 143 -13.74 4.07 -30.45
N LEU A 144 -13.35 3.14 -29.57
CA LEU A 144 -13.71 1.73 -29.72
C LEU A 144 -15.25 1.52 -29.63
N TYR A 145 -15.92 2.27 -28.76
CA TYR A 145 -17.37 2.23 -28.66
C TYR A 145 -18.05 2.69 -29.97
N ILE A 146 -17.57 3.79 -30.56
CA ILE A 146 -18.09 4.30 -31.84
C ILE A 146 -17.86 3.26 -32.96
N TYR A 147 -16.69 2.67 -33.04
CA TYR A 147 -16.41 1.62 -34.05
C TYR A 147 -17.28 0.38 -33.84
N ALA A 148 -17.49 -0.03 -32.60
CA ALA A 148 -18.34 -1.17 -32.30
C ALA A 148 -19.82 -0.91 -32.69
N THR A 149 -20.36 0.27 -32.41
CA THR A 149 -21.72 0.64 -32.80
C THR A 149 -21.86 0.77 -34.32
N LEU A 150 -20.89 1.36 -35.02
CA LEU A 150 -20.89 1.43 -36.49
C LEU A 150 -20.82 0.04 -37.12
N SER A 151 -20.01 -0.87 -36.59
CA SER A 151 -19.95 -2.25 -37.03
C SER A 151 -21.27 -2.98 -36.89
N LEU A 152 -21.98 -2.79 -35.76
CA LEU A 152 -23.30 -3.39 -35.54
C LEU A 152 -24.35 -2.86 -36.55
N ILE A 153 -24.37 -1.56 -36.84
CA ILE A 153 -25.28 -0.94 -37.81
C ILE A 153 -24.96 -1.50 -39.20
N HIS A 154 -23.72 -1.61 -39.58
CA HIS A 154 -23.29 -2.11 -40.91
C HIS A 154 -23.66 -3.58 -41.13
N ILE A 155 -23.61 -4.42 -40.08
CA ILE A 155 -23.97 -5.84 -40.14
C ILE A 155 -25.52 -6.02 -40.21
N SER A 156 -26.29 -5.11 -39.61
CA SER A 156 -27.76 -5.23 -39.58
C SER A 156 -28.50 -4.69 -40.83
N GLU A 157 -27.88 -3.81 -41.62
CA GLU A 157 -28.49 -3.24 -42.83
C GLU A 157 -28.69 -4.21 -44.00
N PRO A 158 -27.73 -5.12 -44.36
CA PRO A 158 -27.95 -5.99 -45.53
C PRO A 158 -29.08 -6.99 -45.36
N THR A 159 -29.46 -7.33 -44.13
CA THR A 159 -30.59 -8.24 -43.89
C THR A 159 -31.96 -7.60 -44.10
N ARG A 160 -32.09 -6.27 -44.01
CA ARG A 160 -33.36 -5.57 -44.27
C ARG A 160 -33.62 -5.40 -45.74
N LEU A 161 -32.64 -5.23 -46.59
CA LEU A 161 -32.80 -5.07 -48.05
C LEU A 161 -33.17 -6.37 -48.74
N LEU A 162 -32.80 -7.53 -48.18
CA LEU A 162 -33.14 -8.86 -48.71
C LEU A 162 -34.54 -9.35 -48.28
N SER A 163 -35.24 -8.67 -47.38
CA SER A 163 -36.57 -9.03 -46.92
C SER A 163 -37.72 -8.30 -47.67
N ILE A 164 -37.41 -7.48 -48.70
CA ILE A 164 -38.36 -6.71 -49.52
C ILE A 164 -38.38 -7.19 -51.00
N GLY A 165 -37.91 -8.41 -51.23
CA GLY A 165 -37.99 -9.06 -52.53
C GLY A 165 -38.98 -10.21 -52.53
#